data_9f1b196f2af792c2117d95c0e37c7abf
#
_entry.id   9f1b196f2af792c2117d95c0e37c7abf
#
_cell.length_a   1.000
_cell.length_b   1.000
_cell.length_c   1.000
_cell.angle_alpha   90.00
_cell.angle_beta   90.00
_cell.angle_gamma   90.00
#
_symmetry.space_group_name_H-M   'P 1'
#
loop_
_entity.id
_entity.type
_entity.pdbx_description
1 polymer ?
#
loop_
_entity_poly.entity_id
_entity_poly.type
_entity_poly.pdbx_seq_one_letter_code
_entity_poly.pdbx_strand_id
1 'polypeptide(L)'
;MKLDHKRTVLVGLAFLSICAFWQMYDNIIPLILTNTFHLDETISGAIMAADNVLALFLLPFFGALSDRTNTKIGRRMPFILGGTAAAVILMNLLPLFDNGYANGASTGKLAMFVVTLGLLLVAMGTYRSPAVALMPDVTPKPIRSRANAIINLMGAVGGITYLLTAALLYPNSKTAGVQHVNYQPLFVAVSLLMAVSVIVLYFTTNEPKLAAAEKEYEAEHPEQQLVEEEPDGSEELPKEVKRSLVMLLSSIALWYIGYNGVTTWWTTYVGRVMGQGLGGASTCLLVATGGAIVSYIPVGQLASKIGRKKTIQGGVILLAACFASAYFLTTHYQSINAVMFVVFALVGLAWAAINVNSLPMVVEMCKGSDIGKFTGYYYTFSMAAQVVTPILAGTLLKHISYSMLFPYAAFFVACSFVTMCFVRHGDCKVEAKAGLAAFEDMDAD
;
A
#
# COMPACT_ATOMS: atom_id res chain seq x y z
N MET A 1 -3.11 -30.38 6.54
CA MET A 1 -4.02 -29.92 5.47
C MET A 1 -3.20 -29.30 4.32
N LYS A 2 -3.59 -29.49 3.05
CA LYS A 2 -2.91 -28.88 1.90
C LYS A 2 -3.68 -27.65 1.45
N LEU A 3 -2.98 -26.54 1.21
CA LEU A 3 -3.57 -25.32 0.65
C LEU A 3 -4.00 -25.55 -0.80
N ASP A 4 -5.21 -25.17 -1.15
CA ASP A 4 -5.67 -25.10 -2.54
C ASP A 4 -5.15 -23.80 -3.17
N HIS A 5 -3.96 -23.88 -3.78
CA HIS A 5 -3.29 -22.75 -4.41
C HIS A 5 -4.17 -22.09 -5.49
N LYS A 6 -4.88 -22.90 -6.30
CA LYS A 6 -5.73 -22.37 -7.37
C LYS A 6 -6.84 -21.50 -6.81
N ARG A 7 -7.54 -22.00 -5.77
CA ARG A 7 -8.60 -21.25 -5.10
C ARG A 7 -8.06 -19.98 -4.44
N THR A 8 -6.92 -20.08 -3.76
CA THR A 8 -6.31 -18.92 -3.10
C THR A 8 -5.90 -17.82 -4.09
N VAL A 9 -5.34 -18.20 -5.26
CA VAL A 9 -5.04 -17.25 -6.35
C VAL A 9 -6.31 -16.59 -6.87
N LEU A 10 -7.41 -17.34 -7.03
CA LEU A 10 -8.68 -16.77 -7.48
C LEU A 10 -9.27 -15.78 -6.46
N VAL A 11 -9.18 -16.07 -5.17
CA VAL A 11 -9.55 -15.12 -4.12
C VAL A 11 -8.62 -13.90 -4.14
N GLY A 12 -7.34 -14.10 -4.42
CA GLY A 12 -6.32 -13.05 -4.57
C GLY A 12 -6.58 -12.06 -5.72
N LEU A 13 -7.46 -12.38 -6.68
CA LEU A 13 -7.85 -11.46 -7.76
C LEU A 13 -8.49 -10.16 -7.22
N ALA A 14 -9.16 -10.23 -6.07
CA ALA A 14 -9.66 -9.04 -5.39
C ALA A 14 -8.51 -8.10 -5.00
N PHE A 15 -7.45 -8.64 -4.38
CA PHE A 15 -6.26 -7.87 -4.01
C PHE A 15 -5.51 -7.32 -5.21
N LEU A 16 -5.36 -8.13 -6.27
CA LEU A 16 -4.76 -7.68 -7.52
C LEU A 16 -5.45 -6.42 -8.04
N SER A 17 -6.78 -6.40 -8.06
CA SER A 17 -7.54 -5.27 -8.55
C SER A 17 -7.48 -4.05 -7.61
N ILE A 18 -7.48 -4.26 -6.29
CA ILE A 18 -7.35 -3.20 -5.29
C ILE A 18 -5.98 -2.52 -5.42
N CYS A 19 -4.89 -3.30 -5.45
CA CYS A 19 -3.54 -2.73 -5.53
C CYS A 19 -3.27 -2.04 -6.88
N ALA A 20 -3.82 -2.55 -7.99
CA ALA A 20 -3.77 -1.85 -9.27
C ALA A 20 -4.46 -0.49 -9.21
N PHE A 21 -5.61 -0.39 -8.54
CA PHE A 21 -6.32 0.87 -8.33
C PHE A 21 -5.50 1.84 -7.49
N TRP A 22 -5.00 1.42 -6.31
CA TRP A 22 -4.24 2.31 -5.44
C TRP A 22 -2.96 2.80 -6.10
N GLN A 23 -2.26 1.93 -6.81
CA GLN A 23 -1.07 2.33 -7.56
C GLN A 23 -1.40 3.37 -8.64
N MET A 24 -2.56 3.26 -9.32
CA MET A 24 -3.04 4.29 -10.24
C MET A 24 -3.39 5.58 -9.51
N TYR A 25 -4.13 5.50 -8.41
CA TYR A 25 -4.55 6.64 -7.61
C TYR A 25 -3.34 7.49 -7.19
N ASP A 26 -2.34 6.87 -6.57
CA ASP A 26 -1.15 7.55 -6.07
C ASP A 26 -0.31 8.19 -7.18
N ASN A 27 -0.30 7.58 -8.36
CA ASN A 27 0.53 8.07 -9.47
C ASN A 27 -0.15 9.12 -10.35
N ILE A 28 -1.47 9.03 -10.53
CA ILE A 28 -2.19 9.86 -11.52
C ILE A 28 -2.92 11.03 -10.88
N ILE A 29 -3.55 10.82 -9.72
CA ILE A 29 -4.37 11.88 -9.12
C ILE A 29 -3.55 13.12 -8.76
N PRO A 30 -2.35 13.03 -8.16
CA PRO A 30 -1.50 14.21 -7.92
C PRO A 30 -1.12 14.93 -9.21
N LEU A 31 -0.85 14.19 -10.31
CA LEU A 31 -0.55 14.78 -11.60
C LEU A 31 -1.73 15.58 -12.17
N ILE A 32 -2.93 15.03 -12.12
CA ILE A 32 -4.14 15.70 -12.59
C ILE A 32 -4.41 16.96 -11.76
N LEU A 33 -4.34 16.86 -10.42
CA LEU A 33 -4.59 17.99 -9.53
C LEU A 33 -3.62 19.14 -9.77
N THR A 34 -2.34 18.84 -9.95
CA THR A 34 -1.29 19.88 -10.11
C THR A 34 -1.13 20.37 -11.54
N ASN A 35 -1.22 19.50 -12.55
CA ASN A 35 -0.94 19.85 -13.94
C ASN A 35 -2.17 20.35 -14.70
N THR A 36 -3.35 19.73 -14.49
CA THR A 36 -4.58 20.12 -15.18
C THR A 36 -5.37 21.16 -14.40
N PHE A 37 -5.63 20.89 -13.12
CA PHE A 37 -6.42 21.81 -12.29
C PHE A 37 -5.61 22.94 -11.66
N HIS A 38 -4.29 22.91 -11.81
CA HIS A 38 -3.35 23.92 -11.29
C HIS A 38 -3.55 24.20 -9.79
N LEU A 39 -3.96 23.16 -9.03
CA LEU A 39 -4.01 23.24 -7.58
C LEU A 39 -2.59 23.23 -7.02
N ASP A 40 -2.40 23.98 -5.95
CA ASP A 40 -1.12 23.93 -5.25
C ASP A 40 -0.90 22.57 -4.57
N GLU A 41 0.36 22.26 -4.29
CA GLU A 41 0.78 20.96 -3.76
C GLU A 41 0.23 20.69 -2.35
N THR A 42 -0.02 21.75 -1.55
CA THR A 42 -0.62 21.61 -0.21
C THR A 42 -2.07 21.14 -0.32
N ILE A 43 -2.85 21.77 -1.20
CA ILE A 43 -4.26 21.40 -1.43
C ILE A 43 -4.33 20.02 -2.08
N SER A 44 -3.48 19.76 -3.07
CA SER A 44 -3.38 18.45 -3.71
C SER A 44 -3.02 17.37 -2.69
N GLY A 45 -2.07 17.64 -1.80
CA GLY A 45 -1.70 16.74 -0.69
C GLY A 45 -2.85 16.51 0.30
N ALA A 46 -3.65 17.53 0.59
CA ALA A 46 -4.83 17.39 1.46
C ALA A 46 -5.93 16.52 0.81
N ILE A 47 -6.12 16.65 -0.51
CA ILE A 47 -7.05 15.78 -1.27
C ILE A 47 -6.52 14.34 -1.27
N MET A 48 -5.21 14.14 -1.47
CA MET A 48 -4.60 12.81 -1.42
C MET A 48 -4.69 12.17 -0.03
N ALA A 49 -4.57 12.94 1.05
CA ALA A 49 -4.71 12.43 2.42
C ALA A 49 -6.14 11.99 2.77
N ALA A 50 -7.14 12.44 2.01
CA ALA A 50 -8.53 12.14 2.28
C ALA A 50 -8.85 10.63 2.19
N ASP A 51 -8.14 9.87 1.37
CA ASP A 51 -8.28 8.41 1.26
C ASP A 51 -8.00 7.73 2.60
N ASN A 52 -6.88 8.05 3.23
CA ASN A 52 -6.47 7.48 4.51
C ASN A 52 -7.39 7.95 5.65
N VAL A 53 -7.82 9.22 5.63
CA VAL A 53 -8.81 9.72 6.61
C VAL A 53 -10.14 8.98 6.48
N LEU A 54 -10.65 8.82 5.26
CA LEU A 54 -11.88 8.09 5.01
C LEU A 54 -11.73 6.60 5.36
N ALA A 55 -10.59 5.99 5.08
CA ALA A 55 -10.33 4.59 5.40
C ALA A 55 -10.47 4.29 6.89
N LEU A 56 -10.04 5.21 7.79
CA LEU A 56 -10.19 5.04 9.24
C LEU A 56 -11.65 4.79 9.68
N PHE A 57 -12.62 5.38 8.96
CA PHE A 57 -14.04 5.23 9.28
C PHE A 57 -14.73 4.20 8.39
N LEU A 58 -14.43 4.19 7.10
CA LEU A 58 -15.14 3.36 6.13
C LEU A 58 -14.76 1.88 6.22
N LEU A 59 -13.49 1.55 6.50
CA LEU A 59 -13.07 0.15 6.57
C LEU A 59 -13.74 -0.59 7.73
N PRO A 60 -13.74 -0.09 8.99
CA PRO A 60 -14.48 -0.73 10.07
C PRO A 60 -15.99 -0.74 9.83
N PHE A 61 -16.55 0.35 9.27
CA PHE A 61 -17.98 0.45 8.99
C PHE A 61 -18.44 -0.61 7.99
N PHE A 62 -17.82 -0.69 6.81
CA PHE A 62 -18.20 -1.67 5.79
C PHE A 62 -17.78 -3.10 6.17
N GLY A 63 -16.73 -3.28 6.96
CA GLY A 63 -16.40 -4.55 7.58
C GLY A 63 -17.54 -5.06 8.43
N ALA A 64 -17.95 -4.28 9.44
CA ALA A 64 -19.05 -4.64 10.34
C ALA A 64 -20.42 -4.80 9.61
N LEU A 65 -20.68 -3.97 8.60
CA LEU A 65 -21.89 -4.06 7.79
C LEU A 65 -21.91 -5.37 6.99
N SER A 66 -20.80 -5.76 6.39
CA SER A 66 -20.68 -7.01 5.65
C SER A 66 -20.77 -8.24 6.55
N ASP A 67 -20.27 -8.16 7.81
CA ASP A 67 -20.39 -9.23 8.80
C ASP A 67 -21.85 -9.55 9.14
N ARG A 68 -22.69 -8.53 9.19
CA ARG A 68 -24.13 -8.63 9.52
C ARG A 68 -25.00 -9.01 8.31
N THR A 69 -24.44 -8.95 7.13
CA THR A 69 -25.17 -9.22 5.88
C THR A 69 -25.23 -10.72 5.62
N ASN A 70 -26.41 -11.21 5.21
CA ASN A 70 -26.61 -12.59 4.82
C ASN A 70 -27.39 -12.65 3.52
N THR A 71 -26.72 -13.04 2.43
CA THR A 71 -27.35 -13.14 1.11
C THR A 71 -27.08 -14.49 0.46
N LYS A 72 -27.85 -14.81 -0.61
CA LYS A 72 -27.67 -16.07 -1.35
C LYS A 72 -26.28 -16.20 -2.01
N ILE A 73 -25.59 -15.08 -2.25
CA ILE A 73 -24.26 -15.07 -2.87
C ILE A 73 -23.13 -14.91 -1.85
N GLY A 74 -23.45 -14.83 -0.56
CA GLY A 74 -22.51 -14.68 0.53
C GLY A 74 -22.72 -13.37 1.31
N ARG A 75 -21.86 -13.12 2.29
CA ARG A 75 -21.87 -11.90 3.11
C ARG A 75 -20.93 -10.83 2.56
N ARG A 76 -19.82 -11.21 1.93
CA ARG A 76 -18.80 -10.30 1.38
C ARG A 76 -19.08 -9.97 -0.09
N MET A 77 -19.51 -10.94 -0.86
CA MET A 77 -19.68 -10.83 -2.33
C MET A 77 -20.57 -9.66 -2.77
N PRO A 78 -21.71 -9.33 -2.12
CA PRO A 78 -22.52 -8.18 -2.53
C PRO A 78 -21.78 -6.85 -2.47
N PHE A 79 -20.94 -6.66 -1.44
CA PHE A 79 -20.13 -5.44 -1.27
C PHE A 79 -18.99 -5.39 -2.29
N ILE A 80 -18.36 -6.53 -2.56
CA ILE A 80 -17.29 -6.64 -3.56
C ILE A 80 -17.85 -6.28 -4.94
N LEU A 81 -18.98 -6.86 -5.34
CA LEU A 81 -19.61 -6.58 -6.63
C LEU A 81 -20.12 -5.15 -6.74
N GLY A 82 -20.89 -4.69 -5.75
CA GLY A 82 -21.47 -3.34 -5.73
C GLY A 82 -20.40 -2.25 -5.64
N GLY A 83 -19.42 -2.41 -4.75
CA GLY A 83 -18.32 -1.47 -4.60
C GLY A 83 -17.45 -1.39 -5.86
N THR A 84 -17.12 -2.53 -6.49
CA THR A 84 -16.37 -2.55 -7.75
C THR A 84 -17.17 -1.93 -8.90
N ALA A 85 -18.46 -2.23 -9.05
CA ALA A 85 -19.29 -1.64 -10.10
C ALA A 85 -19.35 -0.11 -9.95
N ALA A 86 -19.58 0.40 -8.73
CA ALA A 86 -19.56 1.83 -8.45
C ALA A 86 -18.19 2.45 -8.73
N ALA A 87 -17.10 1.80 -8.27
CA ALA A 87 -15.74 2.28 -8.49
C ALA A 87 -15.40 2.36 -9.97
N VAL A 88 -15.70 1.33 -10.77
CA VAL A 88 -15.46 1.30 -12.22
C VAL A 88 -16.19 2.44 -12.93
N ILE A 89 -17.45 2.71 -12.57
CA ILE A 89 -18.21 3.82 -13.17
C ILE A 89 -17.59 5.17 -12.78
N LEU A 90 -17.39 5.42 -11.48
CA LEU A 90 -16.88 6.69 -10.98
C LEU A 90 -15.46 6.98 -11.47
N MET A 91 -14.61 5.95 -11.51
CA MET A 91 -13.24 6.06 -11.98
C MET A 91 -13.17 6.52 -13.45
N ASN A 92 -14.08 6.07 -14.32
CA ASN A 92 -14.12 6.48 -15.71
C ASN A 92 -14.74 7.87 -15.93
N LEU A 93 -15.41 8.45 -14.93
CA LEU A 93 -15.87 9.83 -14.98
C LEU A 93 -14.74 10.83 -14.71
N LEU A 94 -13.72 10.47 -13.92
CA LEU A 94 -12.64 11.37 -13.57
C LEU A 94 -11.90 11.93 -14.79
N PRO A 95 -11.42 11.11 -15.76
CA PRO A 95 -10.74 11.63 -16.95
C PRO A 95 -11.65 12.44 -17.87
N LEU A 96 -12.98 12.27 -17.81
CA LEU A 96 -13.90 13.13 -18.54
C LEU A 96 -13.89 14.58 -18.00
N PHE A 97 -13.85 14.73 -16.67
CA PHE A 97 -13.74 16.05 -16.03
C PHE A 97 -12.37 16.66 -16.22
N ASP A 98 -11.30 15.86 -16.16
CA ASP A 98 -9.92 16.24 -16.41
C ASP A 98 -9.77 16.79 -17.86
N ASN A 99 -10.10 16.00 -18.86
CA ASN A 99 -10.07 16.40 -20.27
C ASN A 99 -11.04 17.57 -20.55
N GLY A 100 -12.21 17.57 -19.92
CA GLY A 100 -13.16 18.66 -20.03
C GLY A 100 -12.64 19.97 -19.46
N TYR A 101 -11.86 19.95 -18.38
CA TYR A 101 -11.25 21.14 -17.79
C TYR A 101 -10.12 21.69 -18.69
N ALA A 102 -9.30 20.82 -19.25
CA ALA A 102 -8.24 21.21 -20.20
C ALA A 102 -8.80 21.92 -21.45
N ASN A 103 -9.99 21.53 -21.92
CA ASN A 103 -10.68 22.17 -23.06
C ASN A 103 -11.40 23.48 -22.69
N GLY A 104 -11.54 23.79 -21.42
CA GLY A 104 -12.18 25.02 -20.93
C GLY A 104 -12.32 24.99 -19.44
N ALA A 105 -11.45 25.72 -18.74
CA ALA A 105 -11.40 25.77 -17.28
C ALA A 105 -12.74 26.25 -16.69
N SER A 106 -13.22 25.52 -15.68
CA SER A 106 -14.45 25.84 -14.95
C SER A 106 -14.39 25.30 -13.53
N THR A 107 -14.70 26.12 -12.55
CA THR A 107 -14.81 25.72 -11.14
C THR A 107 -15.79 24.56 -10.96
N GLY A 108 -16.85 24.52 -11.76
CA GLY A 108 -17.81 23.41 -11.73
C GLY A 108 -17.19 22.06 -12.11
N LYS A 109 -16.30 22.02 -13.10
CA LYS A 109 -15.61 20.79 -13.51
C LYS A 109 -14.62 20.31 -12.44
N LEU A 110 -13.91 21.23 -11.80
CA LEU A 110 -13.06 20.92 -10.65
C LEU A 110 -13.89 20.36 -9.49
N ALA A 111 -15.00 21.00 -9.16
CA ALA A 111 -15.89 20.53 -8.09
C ALA A 111 -16.45 19.14 -8.41
N MET A 112 -16.87 18.88 -9.65
CA MET A 112 -17.35 17.56 -10.08
C MET A 112 -16.24 16.51 -10.01
N PHE A 113 -15.00 16.85 -10.37
CA PHE A 113 -13.86 15.95 -10.22
C PHE A 113 -13.63 15.57 -8.75
N VAL A 114 -13.55 16.54 -7.85
CA VAL A 114 -13.30 16.31 -6.41
C VAL A 114 -14.45 15.53 -5.76
N VAL A 115 -15.71 15.86 -6.07
CA VAL A 115 -16.86 15.11 -5.56
C VAL A 115 -16.87 13.67 -6.08
N THR A 116 -16.61 13.48 -7.37
CA THR A 116 -16.53 12.13 -7.97
C THR A 116 -15.39 11.33 -7.36
N LEU A 117 -14.23 11.96 -7.11
CA LEU A 117 -13.11 11.35 -6.43
C LEU A 117 -13.48 10.91 -5.01
N GLY A 118 -14.16 11.76 -4.24
CA GLY A 118 -14.65 11.42 -2.90
C GLY A 118 -15.64 10.24 -2.93
N LEU A 119 -16.58 10.22 -3.87
CA LEU A 119 -17.51 9.10 -4.05
C LEU A 119 -16.77 7.80 -4.46
N LEU A 120 -15.74 7.92 -5.30
CA LEU A 120 -14.88 6.79 -5.68
C LEU A 120 -14.15 6.22 -4.47
N LEU A 121 -13.62 7.04 -3.58
CA LEU A 121 -12.98 6.58 -2.34
C LEU A 121 -13.97 5.85 -1.42
N VAL A 122 -15.22 6.31 -1.33
CA VAL A 122 -16.28 5.60 -0.61
C VAL A 122 -16.59 4.25 -1.26
N ALA A 123 -16.69 4.19 -2.59
CA ALA A 123 -16.90 2.94 -3.32
C ALA A 123 -15.75 1.95 -3.09
N MET A 124 -14.51 2.45 -3.08
CA MET A 124 -13.33 1.62 -2.77
C MET A 124 -13.32 1.14 -1.32
N GLY A 125 -13.75 1.97 -0.35
CA GLY A 125 -13.94 1.54 1.05
C GLY A 125 -14.99 0.43 1.19
N THR A 126 -16.08 0.52 0.43
CA THR A 126 -17.13 -0.51 0.36
C THR A 126 -16.60 -1.83 -0.16
N TYR A 127 -15.68 -1.79 -1.13
CA TYR A 127 -15.08 -2.96 -1.75
C TYR A 127 -13.94 -3.56 -0.92
N ARG A 128 -12.98 -2.73 -0.48
CA ARG A 128 -11.70 -3.16 0.10
C ARG A 128 -11.89 -3.99 1.38
N SER A 129 -12.65 -3.50 2.35
CA SER A 129 -12.80 -4.17 3.65
C SER A 129 -13.42 -5.57 3.52
N PRO A 130 -14.54 -5.78 2.81
CA PRO A 130 -15.08 -7.12 2.58
C PRO A 130 -14.16 -8.03 1.76
N ALA A 131 -13.41 -7.48 0.79
CA ALA A 131 -12.46 -8.25 -0.01
C ALA A 131 -11.30 -8.80 0.84
N VAL A 132 -10.76 -7.97 1.76
CA VAL A 132 -9.73 -8.41 2.72
C VAL A 132 -10.28 -9.50 3.63
N ALA A 133 -11.52 -9.36 4.13
CA ALA A 133 -12.14 -10.32 5.02
C ALA A 133 -12.56 -11.64 4.32
N LEU A 134 -12.70 -11.65 2.99
CA LEU A 134 -13.11 -12.85 2.25
C LEU A 134 -12.11 -14.00 2.42
N MET A 135 -10.81 -13.74 2.39
CA MET A 135 -9.80 -14.79 2.48
C MET A 135 -9.87 -15.57 3.80
N PRO A 136 -9.83 -14.93 4.98
CA PRO A 136 -9.97 -15.66 6.24
C PRO A 136 -11.32 -16.34 6.42
N ASP A 137 -12.39 -15.82 5.78
CA ASP A 137 -13.73 -16.42 5.84
C ASP A 137 -13.85 -17.74 5.07
N VAL A 138 -12.98 -17.97 4.07
CA VAL A 138 -13.02 -19.16 3.20
C VAL A 138 -11.77 -20.05 3.34
N THR A 139 -10.92 -19.77 4.33
CA THR A 139 -9.63 -20.47 4.51
C THR A 139 -9.44 -20.91 5.97
N PRO A 140 -9.23 -22.22 6.21
CA PRO A 140 -8.98 -22.76 7.55
C PRO A 140 -7.80 -22.11 8.28
N LYS A 141 -7.98 -21.85 9.59
CA LYS A 141 -6.98 -21.16 10.43
C LYS A 141 -5.54 -21.65 10.25
N PRO A 142 -5.25 -22.99 10.24
CA PRO A 142 -3.87 -23.48 10.17
C PRO A 142 -3.14 -23.14 8.86
N ILE A 143 -3.86 -22.76 7.80
CA ILE A 143 -3.26 -22.46 6.48
C ILE A 143 -3.50 -21.02 6.03
N ARG A 144 -4.14 -20.17 6.87
CA ARG A 144 -4.41 -18.73 6.57
C ARG A 144 -3.15 -17.95 6.26
N SER A 145 -2.10 -18.17 7.01
CA SER A 145 -0.81 -17.54 6.82
C SER A 145 -0.26 -17.78 5.40
N ARG A 146 -0.25 -19.03 4.94
CA ARG A 146 0.18 -19.37 3.56
C ARG A 146 -0.75 -18.80 2.50
N ALA A 147 -2.05 -18.72 2.77
CA ALA A 147 -3.01 -18.08 1.87
C ALA A 147 -2.74 -16.57 1.79
N ASN A 148 -2.47 -15.91 2.91
CA ASN A 148 -2.15 -14.49 2.96
C ASN A 148 -0.92 -14.15 2.11
N ALA A 149 0.14 -14.97 2.16
CA ALA A 149 1.31 -14.80 1.33
C ALA A 149 0.98 -14.77 -0.19
N ILE A 150 0.08 -15.67 -0.65
CA ILE A 150 -0.35 -15.70 -2.05
C ILE A 150 -1.17 -14.45 -2.39
N ILE A 151 -2.04 -14.01 -1.50
CA ILE A 151 -2.90 -12.85 -1.70
C ILE A 151 -2.06 -11.57 -1.79
N ASN A 152 -1.09 -11.39 -0.90
CA ASN A 152 -0.16 -10.27 -0.95
C ASN A 152 0.66 -10.26 -2.25
N LEU A 153 1.12 -11.43 -2.69
CA LEU A 153 1.79 -11.54 -3.98
C LEU A 153 0.87 -11.17 -5.16
N MET A 154 -0.42 -11.54 -5.11
CA MET A 154 -1.41 -11.13 -6.11
C MET A 154 -1.61 -9.60 -6.10
N GLY A 155 -1.60 -8.96 -4.92
CA GLY A 155 -1.61 -7.51 -4.79
C GLY A 155 -0.40 -6.86 -5.50
N ALA A 156 0.81 -7.37 -5.24
CA ALA A 156 2.01 -6.89 -5.90
C ALA A 156 1.95 -7.06 -7.43
N VAL A 157 1.40 -8.18 -7.93
CA VAL A 157 1.14 -8.38 -9.37
C VAL A 157 0.18 -7.32 -9.91
N GLY A 158 -0.84 -6.91 -9.16
CA GLY A 158 -1.75 -5.83 -9.53
C GLY A 158 -1.02 -4.49 -9.70
N GLY A 159 -0.21 -4.09 -8.74
CA GLY A 159 0.62 -2.89 -8.82
C GLY A 159 1.58 -2.92 -10.01
N ILE A 160 2.27 -4.03 -10.23
CA ILE A 160 3.16 -4.24 -11.39
C ILE A 160 2.38 -4.11 -12.70
N THR A 161 1.20 -4.71 -12.78
CA THR A 161 0.35 -4.65 -13.98
C THR A 161 -0.02 -3.21 -14.31
N TYR A 162 -0.40 -2.41 -13.31
CA TYR A 162 -0.61 -0.98 -13.51
C TYR A 162 0.65 -0.26 -14.01
N LEU A 163 1.80 -0.43 -13.32
CA LEU A 163 3.04 0.25 -13.67
C LEU A 163 3.52 -0.09 -15.08
N LEU A 164 3.42 -1.36 -15.50
CA LEU A 164 3.71 -1.77 -16.87
C LEU A 164 2.76 -1.12 -17.87
N THR A 165 1.46 -1.11 -17.57
CA THR A 165 0.45 -0.49 -18.45
C THR A 165 0.72 1.00 -18.61
N ALA A 166 1.03 1.71 -17.50
CA ALA A 166 1.37 3.13 -17.53
C ALA A 166 2.65 3.40 -18.35
N ALA A 167 3.70 2.58 -18.15
CA ALA A 167 4.96 2.73 -18.89
C ALA A 167 4.77 2.51 -20.41
N LEU A 168 3.95 1.54 -20.80
CA LEU A 168 3.69 1.22 -22.22
C LEU A 168 2.77 2.23 -22.90
N LEU A 169 1.73 2.70 -22.22
CA LEU A 169 0.78 3.65 -22.80
C LEU A 169 1.34 5.07 -22.88
N TYR A 170 2.16 5.47 -21.91
CA TYR A 170 2.66 6.84 -21.73
C TYR A 170 4.19 6.94 -21.74
N PRO A 171 4.88 6.40 -22.76
CA PRO A 171 6.32 6.59 -22.89
C PRO A 171 6.66 8.09 -23.02
N ASN A 172 7.87 8.49 -22.59
CA ASN A 172 8.31 9.89 -22.62
C ASN A 172 8.15 10.53 -24.00
N SER A 173 8.33 9.77 -25.08
CA SER A 173 8.14 10.26 -26.46
C SER A 173 6.72 10.78 -26.75
N LYS A 174 5.71 10.35 -25.99
CA LYS A 174 4.31 10.76 -26.15
C LYS A 174 3.87 11.81 -25.13
N THR A 175 4.59 11.98 -24.03
CA THR A 175 4.13 12.79 -22.88
C THR A 175 5.04 13.98 -22.59
N ALA A 176 6.30 13.95 -22.99
CA ALA A 176 7.23 15.05 -22.77
C ALA A 176 6.82 16.29 -23.56
N GLY A 177 6.67 17.42 -22.86
CA GLY A 177 6.33 18.72 -23.50
C GLY A 177 4.85 18.87 -23.90
N VAL A 178 4.00 17.90 -23.59
CA VAL A 178 2.55 17.99 -23.85
C VAL A 178 1.88 18.77 -22.72
N GLN A 179 1.10 19.80 -23.08
CA GLN A 179 0.41 20.63 -22.07
C GLN A 179 -0.63 19.87 -21.24
N HIS A 180 -1.34 18.95 -21.88
CA HIS A 180 -2.33 18.09 -21.24
C HIS A 180 -2.23 16.66 -21.76
N VAL A 181 -2.12 15.70 -20.87
CA VAL A 181 -2.06 14.27 -21.21
C VAL A 181 -3.41 13.65 -20.88
N ASN A 182 -4.04 13.03 -21.87
CA ASN A 182 -5.29 12.29 -21.67
C ASN A 182 -5.00 10.92 -21.03
N TYR A 183 -5.36 10.77 -19.76
CA TYR A 183 -5.18 9.53 -19.00
C TYR A 183 -6.35 8.54 -19.12
N GLN A 184 -7.41 8.85 -19.88
CA GLN A 184 -8.59 7.99 -20.02
C GLN A 184 -8.26 6.54 -20.42
N PRO A 185 -7.33 6.24 -21.36
CA PRO A 185 -6.98 4.86 -21.70
C PRO A 185 -6.46 4.05 -20.50
N LEU A 186 -5.73 4.70 -19.58
CA LEU A 186 -5.21 4.04 -18.38
C LEU A 186 -6.31 3.77 -17.35
N PHE A 187 -7.23 4.71 -17.15
CA PHE A 187 -8.40 4.51 -16.30
C PHE A 187 -9.29 3.37 -16.84
N VAL A 188 -9.49 3.29 -18.14
CA VAL A 188 -10.22 2.18 -18.79
C VAL A 188 -9.49 0.85 -18.58
N ALA A 189 -8.17 0.80 -18.75
CA ALA A 189 -7.38 -0.43 -18.58
C ALA A 189 -7.48 -0.96 -17.15
N VAL A 190 -7.34 -0.09 -16.14
CA VAL A 190 -7.49 -0.48 -14.73
C VAL A 190 -8.93 -0.88 -14.41
N SER A 191 -9.92 -0.17 -14.94
CA SER A 191 -11.35 -0.51 -14.80
C SER A 191 -11.67 -1.91 -15.34
N LEU A 192 -11.14 -2.23 -16.52
CA LEU A 192 -11.28 -3.55 -17.12
C LEU A 192 -10.61 -4.63 -16.26
N LEU A 193 -9.40 -4.36 -15.78
CA LEU A 193 -8.69 -5.27 -14.89
C LEU A 193 -9.51 -5.56 -13.62
N MET A 194 -10.05 -4.51 -12.99
CA MET A 194 -10.91 -4.64 -11.80
C MET A 194 -12.17 -5.43 -12.09
N ALA A 195 -12.89 -5.06 -13.15
CA ALA A 195 -14.14 -5.73 -13.54
C ALA A 195 -13.92 -7.21 -13.86
N VAL A 196 -12.91 -7.54 -14.68
CA VAL A 196 -12.59 -8.92 -15.03
C VAL A 196 -12.18 -9.72 -13.79
N SER A 197 -11.31 -9.17 -12.94
CA SER A 197 -10.88 -9.83 -11.71
C SER A 197 -12.05 -10.19 -10.80
N VAL A 198 -13.00 -9.27 -10.60
CA VAL A 198 -14.14 -9.48 -9.72
C VAL A 198 -15.20 -10.38 -10.37
N ILE A 199 -15.40 -10.30 -11.68
CA ILE A 199 -16.27 -11.22 -12.41
C ILE A 199 -15.73 -12.66 -12.32
N VAL A 200 -14.44 -12.87 -12.55
CA VAL A 200 -13.80 -14.18 -12.41
C VAL A 200 -13.92 -14.67 -10.97
N LEU A 201 -13.64 -13.83 -9.99
CA LEU A 201 -13.82 -14.16 -8.57
C LEU A 201 -15.25 -14.64 -8.28
N TYR A 202 -16.25 -13.90 -8.73
CA TYR A 202 -17.66 -14.24 -8.50
C TYR A 202 -18.05 -15.60 -9.07
N PHE A 203 -17.66 -15.91 -10.31
CA PHE A 203 -18.01 -17.19 -10.94
C PHE A 203 -17.20 -18.38 -10.44
N THR A 204 -16.02 -18.14 -9.88
CA THR A 204 -15.14 -19.23 -9.41
C THR A 204 -15.18 -19.47 -7.92
N THR A 205 -15.70 -18.51 -7.12
CA THR A 205 -15.71 -18.56 -5.65
C THR A 205 -17.14 -18.59 -5.12
N ASN A 206 -17.59 -19.75 -4.70
CA ASN A 206 -18.88 -19.89 -4.01
C ASN A 206 -18.67 -19.61 -2.51
N GLU A 207 -18.76 -18.33 -2.11
CA GLU A 207 -18.53 -17.90 -0.73
C GLU A 207 -19.38 -18.67 0.29
N PRO A 208 -20.73 -18.81 0.14
CA PRO A 208 -21.55 -19.51 1.11
C PRO A 208 -21.12 -20.98 1.33
N LYS A 209 -20.80 -21.68 0.25
CA LYS A 209 -20.36 -23.08 0.34
C LYS A 209 -19.00 -23.22 1.02
N LEU A 210 -18.07 -22.32 0.72
CA LEU A 210 -16.72 -22.35 1.29
C LEU A 210 -16.73 -21.94 2.75
N ALA A 211 -17.50 -20.91 3.11
CA ALA A 211 -17.64 -20.48 4.50
C ALA A 211 -18.39 -21.53 5.37
N ALA A 212 -19.33 -22.29 4.79
CA ALA A 212 -19.96 -23.41 5.50
C ALA A 212 -18.97 -24.55 5.75
N ALA A 213 -18.17 -24.91 4.74
CA ALA A 213 -17.14 -25.94 4.87
C ALA A 213 -16.05 -25.55 5.89
N GLU A 214 -15.73 -24.25 5.99
CA GLU A 214 -14.81 -23.72 6.99
C GLU A 214 -15.35 -23.88 8.42
N LYS A 215 -16.62 -23.52 8.62
CA LYS A 215 -17.28 -23.66 9.92
C LYS A 215 -17.40 -25.14 10.35
N GLU A 216 -17.68 -26.04 9.41
CA GLU A 216 -17.73 -27.48 9.66
C GLU A 216 -16.35 -27.99 10.08
N TYR A 217 -15.29 -27.57 9.36
CA TYR A 217 -13.91 -27.91 9.73
C TYR A 217 -13.52 -27.39 11.11
N GLU A 218 -13.87 -26.14 11.44
CA GLU A 218 -13.62 -25.57 12.79
C GLU A 218 -14.36 -26.32 13.89
N ALA A 219 -15.59 -26.80 13.61
CA ALA A 219 -16.36 -27.58 14.56
C ALA A 219 -15.80 -29.01 14.77
N GLU A 220 -15.22 -29.62 13.74
CA GLU A 220 -14.58 -30.94 13.81
C GLU A 220 -13.20 -30.91 14.48
N HIS A 221 -12.52 -29.75 14.52
CA HIS A 221 -11.17 -29.59 15.04
C HIS A 221 -11.10 -28.49 16.11
N PRO A 222 -11.84 -28.61 17.22
CA PRO A 222 -11.84 -27.58 18.27
C PRO A 222 -10.46 -27.36 18.90
N GLU A 223 -9.57 -28.35 18.85
CA GLU A 223 -8.18 -28.26 19.34
C GLU A 223 -7.30 -27.32 18.52
N GLN A 224 -7.70 -26.99 17.28
CA GLN A 224 -7.00 -26.06 16.39
C GLN A 224 -7.55 -24.62 16.47
N GLN A 225 -8.61 -24.44 17.24
CA GLN A 225 -9.03 -23.09 17.62
C GLN A 225 -7.94 -22.56 18.57
N LEU A 226 -7.24 -21.51 18.13
CA LEU A 226 -6.44 -20.72 19.07
C LEU A 226 -7.41 -20.35 20.21
N VAL A 227 -7.14 -20.84 21.40
CA VAL A 227 -7.80 -20.32 22.60
C VAL A 227 -7.41 -18.85 22.59
N GLU A 228 -8.38 -17.99 22.25
CA GLU A 228 -8.26 -16.58 22.59
C GLU A 228 -8.21 -16.59 24.12
N GLU A 229 -7.00 -16.58 24.68
CA GLU A 229 -6.82 -16.29 26.10
C GLU A 229 -7.53 -14.96 26.30
N GLU A 230 -8.58 -14.96 27.13
CA GLU A 230 -9.24 -13.73 27.54
C GLU A 230 -8.14 -12.74 27.94
N PRO A 231 -8.23 -11.46 27.52
CA PRO A 231 -7.23 -10.48 27.86
C PRO A 231 -7.11 -10.47 29.40
N ASP A 232 -6.03 -11.03 29.91
CA ASP A 232 -5.69 -10.96 31.34
C ASP A 232 -5.34 -9.49 31.61
N GLY A 233 -6.41 -8.77 31.87
CA GLY A 233 -6.46 -7.32 31.84
C GLY A 233 -5.80 -6.69 33.02
N SER A 234 -4.49 -6.75 33.21
CA SER A 234 -3.90 -5.85 34.21
C SER A 234 -2.37 -5.86 34.39
N GLU A 235 -1.58 -6.56 33.65
CA GLU A 235 -0.15 -6.32 33.79
C GLU A 235 0.31 -5.19 32.83
N GLU A 236 0.53 -4.01 33.41
CA GLU A 236 1.18 -2.92 32.70
C GLU A 236 2.55 -3.39 32.18
N LEU A 237 2.82 -3.08 30.90
CA LEU A 237 4.12 -3.34 30.30
C LEU A 237 5.25 -2.70 31.15
N PRO A 238 6.35 -3.40 31.39
CA PRO A 238 7.51 -2.82 32.05
C PRO A 238 7.89 -1.50 31.37
N LYS A 239 8.26 -0.50 32.15
CA LYS A 239 8.59 0.86 31.64
C LYS A 239 9.62 0.85 30.50
N GLU A 240 10.58 -0.08 30.54
CA GLU A 240 11.61 -0.24 29.51
C GLU A 240 11.04 -0.78 28.18
N VAL A 241 10.12 -1.75 28.26
CA VAL A 241 9.42 -2.29 27.08
C VAL A 241 8.52 -1.22 26.46
N LYS A 242 7.74 -0.49 27.30
CA LYS A 242 6.90 0.62 26.86
C LYS A 242 7.74 1.72 26.14
N ARG A 243 8.91 2.04 26.67
CA ARG A 243 9.83 2.99 26.02
C ARG A 243 10.32 2.46 24.66
N SER A 244 10.70 1.17 24.59
CA SER A 244 11.11 0.54 23.33
C SER A 244 9.98 0.54 22.31
N LEU A 245 8.74 0.24 22.73
CA LEU A 245 7.56 0.27 21.87
C LEU A 245 7.32 1.68 21.30
N VAL A 246 7.34 2.72 22.15
CA VAL A 246 7.15 4.10 21.69
C VAL A 246 8.25 4.50 20.71
N MET A 247 9.52 4.12 20.95
CA MET A 247 10.61 4.40 20.02
C MET A 247 10.44 3.67 18.69
N LEU A 248 9.99 2.42 18.72
CA LEU A 248 9.73 1.64 17.51
C LEU A 248 8.56 2.23 16.70
N LEU A 249 7.43 2.54 17.35
CA LEU A 249 6.27 3.18 16.71
C LEU A 249 6.64 4.56 16.13
N SER A 250 7.47 5.34 16.82
CA SER A 250 8.01 6.59 16.28
C SER A 250 8.90 6.36 15.05
N SER A 251 9.73 5.30 15.07
CA SER A 251 10.53 4.92 13.91
C SER A 251 9.63 4.56 12.71
N ILE A 252 8.57 3.81 12.97
CA ILE A 252 7.57 3.42 11.95
C ILE A 252 6.97 4.69 11.32
N ALA A 253 6.45 5.60 12.11
CA ALA A 253 5.91 6.86 11.59
C ALA A 253 6.93 7.63 10.74
N LEU A 254 8.17 7.74 11.21
CA LEU A 254 9.22 8.51 10.53
C LEU A 254 9.63 7.91 9.17
N TRP A 255 9.85 6.60 9.07
CA TRP A 255 10.19 6.02 7.76
C TRP A 255 8.99 6.01 6.80
N TYR A 256 7.74 5.86 7.31
CA TYR A 256 6.55 6.02 6.47
C TYR A 256 6.41 7.46 5.96
N ILE A 257 6.67 8.48 6.79
CA ILE A 257 6.70 9.89 6.38
C ILE A 257 7.70 10.11 5.24
N GLY A 258 8.89 9.56 5.35
CA GLY A 258 9.91 9.68 4.30
C GLY A 258 9.53 8.94 3.03
N TYR A 259 9.17 7.66 3.13
CA TYR A 259 8.87 6.79 1.99
C TYR A 259 7.62 7.23 1.23
N ASN A 260 6.50 7.47 1.95
CA ASN A 260 5.25 7.89 1.33
C ASN A 260 5.34 9.28 0.69
N GLY A 261 6.20 10.16 1.20
CA GLY A 261 6.47 11.42 0.51
C GLY A 261 6.99 11.20 -0.91
N VAL A 262 7.89 10.25 -1.09
CA VAL A 262 8.40 9.90 -2.42
C VAL A 262 7.34 9.18 -3.26
N THR A 263 6.64 8.18 -2.73
CA THR A 263 5.65 7.44 -3.53
C THR A 263 4.51 8.32 -4.01
N THR A 264 4.02 9.25 -3.20
CA THR A 264 2.94 10.17 -3.57
C THR A 264 3.38 11.22 -4.59
N TRP A 265 4.60 11.79 -4.44
CA TRP A 265 5.02 12.94 -5.23
C TRP A 265 6.00 12.60 -6.35
N TRP A 266 6.44 11.35 -6.48
CA TRP A 266 7.46 10.95 -7.46
C TRP A 266 7.07 11.26 -8.91
N THR A 267 5.87 10.92 -9.33
CA THR A 267 5.41 11.15 -10.70
C THR A 267 5.34 12.64 -11.02
N THR A 268 4.85 13.46 -10.10
CA THR A 268 4.81 14.92 -10.23
C THR A 268 6.23 15.51 -10.23
N TYR A 269 7.10 15.00 -9.34
CA TYR A 269 8.52 15.38 -9.27
C TYR A 269 9.24 15.15 -10.59
N VAL A 270 9.09 13.97 -11.19
CA VAL A 270 9.72 13.61 -12.47
C VAL A 270 9.26 14.56 -13.58
N GLY A 271 8.00 14.92 -13.61
CA GLY A 271 7.48 15.91 -14.56
C GLY A 271 8.06 17.32 -14.36
N ARG A 272 8.10 17.78 -13.12
CA ARG A 272 8.52 19.16 -12.78
C ARG A 272 10.03 19.37 -12.78
N VAL A 273 10.80 18.42 -12.30
CA VAL A 273 12.27 18.55 -12.15
C VAL A 273 13.02 18.02 -13.37
N MET A 274 12.56 16.90 -13.93
CA MET A 274 13.26 16.22 -15.01
C MET A 274 12.61 16.41 -16.38
N GLY A 275 11.44 17.05 -16.45
CA GLY A 275 10.70 17.26 -17.72
C GLY A 275 10.24 15.96 -18.39
N GLN A 276 10.11 14.87 -17.62
CA GLN A 276 9.76 13.55 -18.16
C GLN A 276 8.32 13.16 -17.78
N GLY A 277 7.74 12.26 -18.58
CA GLY A 277 6.36 11.84 -18.41
C GLY A 277 6.18 10.66 -17.44
N LEU A 278 4.92 10.26 -17.30
CA LEU A 278 4.48 9.18 -16.43
C LEU A 278 5.21 7.85 -16.66
N GLY A 279 5.55 7.51 -17.91
CA GLY A 279 6.18 6.24 -18.25
C GLY A 279 7.56 6.06 -17.62
N GLY A 280 8.37 7.11 -17.61
CA GLY A 280 9.68 7.10 -16.94
C GLY A 280 9.54 6.92 -15.43
N ALA A 281 8.64 7.69 -14.81
CA ALA A 281 8.35 7.57 -13.39
C ALA A 281 7.86 6.15 -13.03
N SER A 282 6.90 5.61 -13.78
CA SER A 282 6.35 4.26 -13.57
C SER A 282 7.40 3.16 -13.74
N THR A 283 8.34 3.32 -14.67
CA THR A 283 9.44 2.35 -14.84
C THR A 283 10.36 2.30 -13.62
N CYS A 284 10.67 3.44 -13.00
CA CYS A 284 11.45 3.48 -11.75
C CYS A 284 10.72 2.76 -10.61
N LEU A 285 9.42 3.03 -10.44
CA LEU A 285 8.60 2.36 -9.43
C LEU A 285 8.48 0.85 -9.70
N LEU A 286 8.37 0.45 -10.97
CA LEU A 286 8.36 -0.96 -11.36
C LEU A 286 9.63 -1.66 -10.92
N VAL A 287 10.80 -1.04 -11.16
CA VAL A 287 12.10 -1.58 -10.73
C VAL A 287 12.19 -1.64 -9.21
N ALA A 288 11.70 -0.64 -8.49
CA ALA A 288 11.66 -0.65 -7.02
C ALA A 288 10.77 -1.78 -6.49
N THR A 289 9.56 -1.94 -7.04
CA THR A 289 8.64 -3.01 -6.66
C THR A 289 9.22 -4.40 -6.94
N GLY A 290 9.83 -4.58 -8.13
CA GLY A 290 10.54 -5.81 -8.48
C GLY A 290 11.70 -6.10 -7.52
N GLY A 291 12.49 -5.09 -7.19
CA GLY A 291 13.57 -5.16 -6.21
C GLY A 291 13.08 -5.58 -4.81
N ALA A 292 11.95 -5.04 -4.37
CA ALA A 292 11.33 -5.42 -3.11
C ALA A 292 10.91 -6.90 -3.13
N ILE A 293 10.14 -7.34 -4.13
CA ILE A 293 9.65 -8.72 -4.23
C ILE A 293 10.79 -9.73 -4.22
N VAL A 294 11.83 -9.52 -5.03
CA VAL A 294 13.00 -10.41 -5.08
C VAL A 294 13.73 -10.42 -3.74
N SER A 295 13.69 -9.33 -2.99
CA SER A 295 14.43 -9.15 -1.73
C SER A 295 13.73 -9.77 -0.53
N TYR A 296 12.42 -10.06 -0.56
CA TYR A 296 11.68 -10.57 0.61
C TYR A 296 12.30 -11.84 1.18
N ILE A 297 12.64 -12.81 0.34
CA ILE A 297 13.24 -14.09 0.78
C ILE A 297 14.64 -13.88 1.37
N PRO A 298 15.62 -13.24 0.68
CA PRO A 298 16.96 -13.06 1.24
C PRO A 298 16.96 -12.14 2.48
N VAL A 299 16.06 -11.17 2.56
CA VAL A 299 15.92 -10.31 3.74
C VAL A 299 15.40 -11.08 4.94
N GLY A 300 14.40 -11.95 4.77
CA GLY A 300 13.91 -12.83 5.84
C GLY A 300 15.02 -13.77 6.37
N GLN A 301 15.83 -14.33 5.47
CA GLN A 301 17.01 -15.14 5.84
C GLN A 301 18.08 -14.31 6.56
N LEU A 302 18.29 -13.07 6.15
CA LEU A 302 19.22 -12.16 6.82
C LEU A 302 18.73 -11.84 8.24
N ALA A 303 17.45 -11.52 8.40
CA ALA A 303 16.83 -11.20 9.69
C ALA A 303 16.96 -12.38 10.68
N SER A 304 16.82 -13.62 10.20
CA SER A 304 17.02 -14.81 11.05
C SER A 304 18.46 -14.99 11.55
N LYS A 305 19.47 -14.48 10.81
CA LYS A 305 20.88 -14.58 11.18
C LYS A 305 21.35 -13.44 12.09
N ILE A 306 21.00 -12.20 11.75
CA ILE A 306 21.54 -11.00 12.43
C ILE A 306 20.54 -10.30 13.36
N GLY A 307 19.26 -10.73 13.36
CA GLY A 307 18.15 -10.14 14.10
C GLY A 307 17.37 -9.10 13.28
N ARG A 308 16.11 -8.90 13.66
CA ARG A 308 15.20 -7.95 12.98
C ARG A 308 15.64 -6.51 13.13
N LYS A 309 16.04 -6.10 14.34
CA LYS A 309 16.50 -4.75 14.62
C LYS A 309 17.64 -4.33 13.69
N LYS A 310 18.67 -5.17 13.57
CA LYS A 310 19.84 -4.87 12.72
C LYS A 310 19.46 -4.85 11.24
N THR A 311 18.54 -5.72 10.81
CA THR A 311 18.04 -5.75 9.44
C THR A 311 17.27 -4.48 9.10
N ILE A 312 16.37 -4.02 9.99
CA ILE A 312 15.68 -2.73 9.86
C ILE A 312 16.67 -1.57 9.81
N GLN A 313 17.64 -1.52 10.73
CA GLN A 313 18.65 -0.46 10.75
C GLN A 313 19.47 -0.42 9.44
N GLY A 314 19.87 -1.57 8.93
CA GLY A 314 20.52 -1.68 7.61
C GLY A 314 19.64 -1.18 6.48
N GLY A 315 18.35 -1.56 6.48
CA GLY A 315 17.36 -1.08 5.53
C GLY A 315 17.16 0.44 5.58
N VAL A 316 17.05 1.00 6.78
CA VAL A 316 16.89 2.46 6.98
C VAL A 316 18.12 3.23 6.48
N ILE A 317 19.33 2.77 6.80
CA ILE A 317 20.57 3.38 6.29
C ILE A 317 20.62 3.34 4.77
N LEU A 318 20.33 2.16 4.19
CA LEU A 318 20.32 1.99 2.74
C LEU A 318 19.26 2.90 2.09
N LEU A 319 18.05 2.98 2.65
CA LEU A 319 16.97 3.81 2.13
C LEU A 319 17.34 5.30 2.15
N ALA A 320 17.90 5.79 3.27
CA ALA A 320 18.38 7.17 3.39
C ALA A 320 19.49 7.47 2.37
N ALA A 321 20.45 6.55 2.20
CA ALA A 321 21.52 6.69 1.21
C ALA A 321 20.98 6.68 -0.23
N CYS A 322 19.98 5.84 -0.53
CA CYS A 322 19.31 5.82 -1.83
C CYS A 322 18.58 7.14 -2.12
N PHE A 323 17.87 7.70 -1.14
CA PHE A 323 17.19 8.99 -1.32
C PHE A 323 18.21 10.14 -1.47
N ALA A 324 19.28 10.14 -0.71
CA ALA A 324 20.37 11.10 -0.92
C ALA A 324 20.99 10.97 -2.32
N SER A 325 21.23 9.74 -2.78
CA SER A 325 21.74 9.49 -4.14
C SER A 325 20.75 9.93 -5.21
N ALA A 326 19.45 9.65 -5.02
CA ALA A 326 18.40 10.08 -5.93
C ALA A 326 18.33 11.61 -6.07
N TYR A 327 18.54 12.35 -4.97
CA TYR A 327 18.66 13.81 -5.01
C TYR A 327 19.76 14.26 -5.97
N PHE A 328 20.97 13.73 -5.83
CA PHE A 328 22.10 14.10 -6.70
C PHE A 328 21.84 13.69 -8.14
N LEU A 329 21.32 12.49 -8.39
CA LEU A 329 21.03 12.01 -9.73
C LEU A 329 19.97 12.86 -10.44
N THR A 330 18.87 13.18 -9.77
CA THR A 330 17.75 13.93 -10.36
C THR A 330 18.06 15.41 -10.56
N THR A 331 18.99 15.97 -9.78
CA THR A 331 19.43 17.37 -9.94
C THR A 331 20.53 17.54 -11.01
N HIS A 332 21.35 16.52 -11.26
CA HIS A 332 22.43 16.57 -12.23
C HIS A 332 22.06 16.01 -13.61
N TYR A 333 21.15 15.03 -13.67
CA TYR A 333 20.72 14.40 -14.91
C TYR A 333 19.27 14.76 -15.22
N GLN A 334 19.02 15.27 -16.42
CA GLN A 334 17.67 15.58 -16.91
C GLN A 334 16.91 14.36 -17.46
N SER A 335 17.54 13.18 -17.45
CA SER A 335 16.92 11.95 -17.94
C SER A 335 17.14 10.80 -16.97
N ILE A 336 16.15 9.91 -16.89
CA ILE A 336 16.25 8.65 -16.16
C ILE A 336 17.31 7.79 -16.85
N ASN A 337 18.28 7.33 -16.08
CA ASN A 337 19.42 6.56 -16.56
C ASN A 337 19.56 5.22 -15.80
N ALA A 338 20.47 4.36 -16.25
CA ALA A 338 20.67 3.03 -15.65
C ALA A 338 21.04 3.09 -14.15
N VAL A 339 21.78 4.13 -13.71
CA VAL A 339 22.16 4.27 -12.30
C VAL A 339 20.93 4.54 -11.45
N MET A 340 19.97 5.31 -11.95
CA MET A 340 18.71 5.57 -11.25
C MET A 340 17.89 4.28 -11.07
N PHE A 341 17.85 3.40 -12.04
CA PHE A 341 17.21 2.08 -11.87
C PHE A 341 17.89 1.24 -10.80
N VAL A 342 19.22 1.27 -10.70
CA VAL A 342 19.95 0.59 -9.61
C VAL A 342 19.55 1.18 -8.26
N VAL A 343 19.50 2.52 -8.16
CA VAL A 343 19.08 3.18 -6.90
C VAL A 343 17.65 2.80 -6.53
N PHE A 344 16.72 2.77 -7.48
CA PHE A 344 15.33 2.36 -7.21
C PHE A 344 15.19 0.87 -6.87
N ALA A 345 15.99 -0.01 -7.46
CA ALA A 345 16.08 -1.41 -7.05
C ALA A 345 16.54 -1.56 -5.59
N LEU A 346 17.55 -0.75 -5.19
CA LEU A 346 18.03 -0.70 -3.81
C LEU A 346 17.00 -0.07 -2.86
N VAL A 347 16.20 0.91 -3.30
CA VAL A 347 15.05 1.42 -2.53
C VAL A 347 14.07 0.28 -2.23
N GLY A 348 13.76 -0.56 -3.23
CA GLY A 348 12.91 -1.73 -3.04
C GLY A 348 13.48 -2.72 -2.04
N LEU A 349 14.76 -3.06 -2.14
CA LEU A 349 15.47 -3.91 -1.18
C LEU A 349 15.41 -3.31 0.25
N ALA A 350 15.70 -2.02 0.38
CA ALA A 350 15.69 -1.33 1.66
C ALA A 350 14.30 -1.32 2.29
N TRP A 351 13.26 -1.06 1.47
CA TRP A 351 11.87 -1.11 1.91
C TRP A 351 11.46 -2.50 2.37
N ALA A 352 11.83 -3.54 1.63
CA ALA A 352 11.59 -4.94 2.03
C ALA A 352 12.24 -5.26 3.39
N ALA A 353 13.48 -4.79 3.62
CA ALA A 353 14.19 -5.01 4.89
C ALA A 353 13.48 -4.35 6.09
N ILE A 354 12.83 -3.21 5.87
CA ILE A 354 12.06 -2.51 6.89
C ILE A 354 10.69 -3.17 7.08
N ASN A 355 9.92 -3.34 6.01
CA ASN A 355 8.51 -3.72 6.04
C ASN A 355 8.31 -5.12 6.64
N VAL A 356 9.04 -6.14 6.14
CA VAL A 356 8.92 -7.54 6.61
C VAL A 356 9.20 -7.69 8.11
N ASN A 357 10.02 -6.84 8.69
CA ASN A 357 10.49 -6.98 10.07
C ASN A 357 9.76 -6.08 11.07
N SER A 358 9.08 -5.03 10.60
CA SER A 358 8.54 -3.98 11.48
C SER A 358 7.32 -4.43 12.28
N LEU A 359 6.28 -4.96 11.64
CA LEU A 359 5.09 -5.44 12.33
C LEU A 359 5.40 -6.60 13.28
N PRO A 360 6.12 -7.67 12.87
CA PRO A 360 6.51 -8.73 13.78
C PRO A 360 7.28 -8.23 15.00
N MET A 361 8.17 -7.24 14.83
CA MET A 361 8.93 -6.68 15.95
C MET A 361 8.05 -5.93 16.97
N VAL A 362 6.97 -5.29 16.50
CA VAL A 362 5.97 -4.67 17.39
C VAL A 362 5.19 -5.73 18.16
N VAL A 363 4.73 -6.77 17.47
CA VAL A 363 3.93 -7.86 18.06
C VAL A 363 4.74 -8.69 19.05
N GLU A 364 6.03 -8.89 18.82
CA GLU A 364 6.91 -9.60 19.77
C GLU A 364 7.11 -8.90 21.13
N MET A 365 6.76 -7.61 21.22
CA MET A 365 6.77 -6.88 22.50
C MET A 365 5.52 -7.11 23.35
N CYS A 366 4.47 -7.74 22.80
CA CYS A 366 3.25 -8.02 23.55
C CYS A 366 3.29 -9.38 24.25
N LYS A 367 2.42 -9.55 25.26
CA LYS A 367 2.05 -10.86 25.80
C LYS A 367 0.95 -11.44 24.89
N GLY A 368 0.83 -12.77 24.81
CA GLY A 368 0.01 -13.49 23.83
C GLY A 368 -1.43 -13.00 23.61
N SER A 369 -2.09 -12.46 24.63
CA SER A 369 -3.47 -11.93 24.55
C SER A 369 -3.60 -10.57 23.87
N ASP A 370 -2.51 -9.78 23.72
CA ASP A 370 -2.54 -8.39 23.29
C ASP A 370 -2.12 -8.17 21.82
N ILE A 371 -1.97 -9.23 21.02
CA ILE A 371 -1.51 -9.17 19.61
C ILE A 371 -2.34 -8.17 18.79
N GLY A 372 -3.67 -8.22 18.90
CA GLY A 372 -4.56 -7.32 18.18
C GLY A 372 -4.36 -5.85 18.54
N LYS A 373 -4.12 -5.54 19.81
CA LYS A 373 -3.87 -4.19 20.32
C LYS A 373 -2.55 -3.63 19.78
N PHE A 374 -1.48 -4.44 19.77
CA PHE A 374 -0.16 -4.03 19.25
C PHE A 374 -0.15 -3.88 17.73
N THR A 375 -0.84 -4.76 17.03
CA THR A 375 -1.12 -4.62 15.59
C THR A 375 -1.88 -3.31 15.32
N GLY A 376 -2.89 -2.99 16.15
CA GLY A 376 -3.61 -1.73 16.09
C GLY A 376 -2.70 -0.51 16.28
N TYR A 377 -1.74 -0.57 17.20
CA TYR A 377 -0.75 0.51 17.36
C TYR A 377 0.11 0.68 16.11
N TYR A 378 0.60 -0.41 15.51
CA TYR A 378 1.35 -0.36 14.27
C TYR A 378 0.60 0.38 13.16
N TYR A 379 -0.64 -0.06 12.88
CA TYR A 379 -1.46 0.57 11.84
C TYR A 379 -1.86 2.01 12.19
N THR A 380 -2.11 2.33 13.45
CA THR A 380 -2.42 3.70 13.85
C THR A 380 -1.26 4.65 13.52
N PHE A 381 -0.02 4.27 13.83
CA PHE A 381 1.14 5.11 13.58
C PHE A 381 1.50 5.18 12.09
N SER A 382 1.40 4.07 11.35
CA SER A 382 1.64 4.06 9.90
C SER A 382 0.58 4.85 9.15
N MET A 383 -0.71 4.70 9.46
CA MET A 383 -1.79 5.46 8.83
C MET A 383 -1.73 6.95 9.19
N ALA A 384 -1.42 7.31 10.44
CA ALA A 384 -1.21 8.71 10.81
C ALA A 384 -0.09 9.35 9.97
N ALA A 385 1.01 8.62 9.75
CA ALA A 385 2.07 9.06 8.86
C ALA A 385 1.56 9.24 7.42
N GLN A 386 0.77 8.31 6.90
CA GLN A 386 0.21 8.38 5.54
C GLN A 386 -0.77 9.55 5.37
N VAL A 387 -1.54 9.92 6.39
CA VAL A 387 -2.40 11.11 6.37
C VAL A 387 -1.59 12.41 6.34
N VAL A 388 -0.55 12.49 7.18
CA VAL A 388 0.25 13.72 7.34
C VAL A 388 1.20 13.94 6.16
N THR A 389 1.74 12.90 5.59
CA THR A 389 2.83 12.95 4.58
C THR A 389 2.47 13.71 3.31
N PRO A 390 1.35 13.45 2.62
CA PRO A 390 1.02 14.15 1.38
C PRO A 390 0.92 15.67 1.58
N ILE A 391 0.36 16.09 2.72
CA ILE A 391 0.19 17.50 3.09
C ILE A 391 1.56 18.13 3.43
N LEU A 392 2.32 17.46 4.29
CA LEU A 392 3.62 17.97 4.75
C LEU A 392 4.63 18.06 3.59
N ALA A 393 4.76 17.00 2.81
CA ALA A 393 5.60 16.99 1.63
C ALA A 393 5.12 18.02 0.60
N GLY A 394 3.82 18.05 0.27
CA GLY A 394 3.25 19.01 -0.66
C GLY A 394 3.49 20.46 -0.24
N THR A 395 3.33 20.77 1.04
CA THR A 395 3.63 22.12 1.58
C THR A 395 5.11 22.48 1.41
N LEU A 396 6.02 21.52 1.66
CA LEU A 396 7.44 21.73 1.44
C LEU A 396 7.78 22.00 -0.03
N LEU A 397 7.19 21.19 -0.94
CA LEU A 397 7.40 21.30 -2.38
C LEU A 397 6.89 22.65 -2.90
N LYS A 398 5.74 23.13 -2.40
CA LYS A 398 5.16 24.43 -2.77
C LYS A 398 6.02 25.61 -2.31
N HIS A 399 6.47 25.62 -1.03
CA HIS A 399 7.07 26.81 -0.43
C HIS A 399 8.60 26.88 -0.58
N ILE A 400 9.25 25.76 -0.84
CA ILE A 400 10.72 25.73 -0.99
C ILE A 400 11.10 25.35 -2.42
N SER A 401 10.98 24.09 -2.80
CA SER A 401 11.29 23.59 -4.16
C SER A 401 10.90 22.11 -4.29
N TYR A 402 10.57 21.69 -5.50
CA TYR A 402 10.41 20.25 -5.81
C TYR A 402 11.67 19.45 -5.51
N SER A 403 12.86 20.01 -5.70
CA SER A 403 14.14 19.34 -5.41
C SER A 403 14.27 18.91 -3.92
N MET A 404 13.44 19.45 -3.03
CA MET A 404 13.44 19.07 -1.61
C MET A 404 12.77 17.73 -1.30
N LEU A 405 12.12 17.07 -2.27
CA LEU A 405 11.44 15.78 -2.04
C LEU A 405 12.39 14.72 -1.45
N PHE A 406 13.53 14.51 -2.09
CA PHE A 406 14.49 13.50 -1.61
C PHE A 406 15.25 13.91 -0.35
N PRO A 407 15.71 15.16 -0.17
CA PRO A 407 16.24 15.62 1.12
C PRO A 407 15.26 15.46 2.29
N TYR A 408 13.98 15.80 2.07
CA TYR A 408 12.90 15.55 3.02
C TYR A 408 12.81 14.07 3.39
N ALA A 409 12.72 13.19 2.40
CA ALA A 409 12.59 11.75 2.61
C ALA A 409 13.82 11.19 3.34
N ALA A 410 15.03 11.56 2.90
CA ALA A 410 16.28 11.14 3.53
C ALA A 410 16.38 11.60 4.99
N PHE A 411 15.93 12.82 5.28
CA PHE A 411 15.93 13.36 6.64
C PHE A 411 15.03 12.56 7.58
N PHE A 412 13.76 12.32 7.21
CA PHE A 412 12.85 11.57 8.06
C PHE A 412 13.27 10.11 8.23
N VAL A 413 13.76 9.48 7.17
CA VAL A 413 14.32 8.12 7.25
C VAL A 413 15.58 8.10 8.14
N ALA A 414 16.46 9.07 8.05
CA ALA A 414 17.62 9.17 8.96
C ALA A 414 17.20 9.38 10.42
N CYS A 415 16.16 10.19 10.68
CA CYS A 415 15.61 10.36 12.03
C CYS A 415 15.06 9.03 12.57
N SER A 416 14.46 8.19 11.72
CA SER A 416 14.00 6.88 12.14
C SER A 416 15.13 5.94 12.57
N PHE A 417 16.32 6.07 11.99
CA PHE A 417 17.51 5.35 12.46
C PHE A 417 17.86 5.72 13.91
N VAL A 418 17.81 7.01 14.22
CA VAL A 418 18.12 7.49 15.59
C VAL A 418 17.14 6.92 16.61
N THR A 419 15.83 6.98 16.32
CA THR A 419 14.81 6.40 17.23
C THR A 419 14.98 4.89 17.34
N MET A 420 15.30 4.20 16.23
CA MET A 420 15.54 2.76 16.20
C MET A 420 16.76 2.33 17.05
N CYS A 421 17.77 3.18 17.23
CA CYS A 421 18.90 2.89 18.11
C CYS A 421 18.45 2.71 19.58
N PHE A 422 17.42 3.42 20.02
CA PHE A 422 16.89 3.34 21.37
C PHE A 422 15.96 2.15 21.63
N VAL A 423 15.54 1.43 20.61
CA VAL A 423 14.74 0.20 20.73
C VAL A 423 15.62 -0.92 21.28
N ARG A 424 15.21 -1.57 22.38
CA ARG A 424 15.98 -2.63 23.04
C ARG A 424 15.23 -3.96 23.14
N HIS A 425 13.93 -3.99 22.80
CA HIS A 425 13.05 -5.15 22.92
C HIS A 425 12.40 -5.47 21.56
N GLY A 426 11.80 -6.64 21.41
CA GLY A 426 11.11 -7.07 20.19
C GLY A 426 12.05 -7.67 19.13
N ASP A 427 13.30 -7.99 19.45
CA ASP A 427 14.28 -8.60 18.56
C ASP A 427 14.52 -10.07 18.95
N CYS A 428 13.49 -10.90 18.86
CA CYS A 428 13.62 -12.34 19.11
C CYS A 428 14.33 -13.05 17.95
N LYS A 429 14.93 -14.19 18.22
CA LYS A 429 15.51 -15.04 17.16
C LYS A 429 14.39 -15.55 16.26
N VAL A 430 14.48 -15.25 14.99
CA VAL A 430 13.49 -15.59 13.98
C VAL A 430 13.90 -16.87 13.28
N GLU A 431 12.96 -17.81 13.09
CA GLU A 431 13.15 -18.88 12.11
C GLU A 431 13.00 -18.33 10.69
N ALA A 432 13.93 -18.67 9.80
CA ALA A 432 13.90 -18.21 8.42
C ALA A 432 12.65 -18.76 7.70
N LYS A 433 11.72 -17.90 7.31
CA LYS A 433 10.62 -18.28 6.44
C LYS A 433 11.15 -18.54 5.04
N ALA A 434 10.82 -19.69 4.43
CA ALA A 434 11.29 -20.09 3.10
C ALA A 434 10.14 -20.10 2.08
N GLY A 435 10.46 -19.84 0.81
CA GLY A 435 9.51 -19.86 -0.29
C GLY A 435 8.37 -18.86 -0.10
N LEU A 436 7.13 -19.29 -0.32
CA LEU A 436 5.92 -18.43 -0.24
C LEU A 436 5.67 -17.86 1.17
N ALA A 437 6.12 -18.52 2.24
CA ALA A 437 5.93 -18.01 3.59
C ALA A 437 6.68 -16.69 3.85
N ALA A 438 7.70 -16.36 3.04
CA ALA A 438 8.39 -15.08 3.15
C ALA A 438 7.53 -13.86 2.79
N PHE A 439 6.44 -14.07 2.05
CA PHE A 439 5.51 -13.00 1.64
C PHE A 439 4.31 -12.82 2.60
N GLU A 440 4.28 -13.59 3.69
CA GLU A 440 3.19 -13.57 4.66
C GLU A 440 3.09 -12.24 5.41
N ASP A 441 4.24 -11.67 5.75
CA ASP A 441 4.35 -10.41 6.49
C ASP A 441 4.47 -9.18 5.55
N MET A 442 4.24 -9.37 4.24
CA MET A 442 4.24 -8.29 3.27
C MET A 442 2.98 -7.45 3.45
N ASP A 443 3.14 -6.17 3.75
CA ASP A 443 2.07 -5.19 3.65
C ASP A 443 1.86 -4.86 2.16
N ALA A 444 0.71 -5.21 1.63
CA ALA A 444 0.35 -5.01 0.22
C ALA A 444 -0.43 -3.69 0.02
N ASP A 445 -0.39 -2.82 1.03
CA ASP A 445 -1.05 -1.51 1.02
C ASP A 445 -0.18 -0.41 0.43
#